data_e9733e98d2d160a785564b3869e27d3b
#
_entry.id   e9733e98d2d160a785564b3869e27d3b
#
_cell.length_a   1.000
_cell.length_b   1.000
_cell.length_c   1.000
_cell.angle_alpha   90.00
_cell.angle_beta   90.00
_cell.angle_gamma   90.00
#
_symmetry.space_group_name_H-M   'P 1'
#
loop_
_entity.id
_entity.type
_entity.pdbx_description
1 polymer ?
#
loop_
_entity_poly.entity_id
_entity_poly.type
_entity_poly.pdbx_seq_one_letter_code
_entity_poly.pdbx_strand_id
1 'polypeptide(L)'
;MGRIISIVSGKGGTGKTTVTANLSVALGDRGRKVLAVDGDLTMANLSLVLGVDDPDVTLHDVLAGEANVEDAIYMTQFDNVYVLPGAVDWEHVLKADPRKLPEVIKSLKDKFDFILIDCPAGLQLDAMSAMLSGEEALLVTNPEISCLTDTMKVGIVLKKAGLAILGFVLNRYGRSDRDIPPEAAEDVMEVPLLAVIPEDPAIREGTLEGIPAVKYKPESKGAKAFVKLAEEIEKLA
;
A
#
# COMPACT_ATOMS: atom_id res chain seq x y z
N MET A 1 7.05 8.83 -17.02
CA MET A 1 7.31 9.27 -15.62
C MET A 1 6.59 8.30 -14.69
N GLY A 2 7.29 7.80 -13.69
CA GLY A 2 6.68 6.88 -12.72
C GLY A 2 5.56 7.54 -11.91
N ARG A 3 4.59 6.75 -11.47
CA ARG A 3 3.49 7.17 -10.59
C ARG A 3 3.80 6.82 -9.14
N ILE A 4 3.57 7.74 -8.23
CA ILE A 4 3.78 7.53 -6.79
C ILE A 4 2.42 7.55 -6.11
N ILE A 5 1.97 6.37 -5.64
CA ILE A 5 0.64 6.15 -5.08
C ILE A 5 0.75 5.77 -3.59
N SER A 6 0.21 6.59 -2.71
CA SER A 6 0.08 6.28 -1.29
C SER A 6 -1.16 5.42 -1.05
N ILE A 7 -0.98 4.26 -0.41
CA ILE A 7 -2.07 3.36 -0.03
C ILE A 7 -2.47 3.71 1.41
N VAL A 8 -3.66 4.27 1.57
CA VAL A 8 -4.04 4.94 2.82
C VAL A 8 -5.38 4.48 3.36
N SER A 9 -5.60 4.63 4.66
CA SER A 9 -6.87 4.32 5.31
C SER A 9 -7.09 5.16 6.57
N GLY A 10 -8.34 5.28 7.00
CA GLY A 10 -8.69 5.97 8.24
C GLY A 10 -8.42 5.14 9.51
N LYS A 11 -8.34 3.80 9.39
CA LYS A 11 -8.12 2.89 10.52
C LYS A 11 -7.04 1.86 10.25
N GLY A 12 -6.42 1.34 11.33
CA GLY A 12 -5.57 0.17 11.28
C GLY A 12 -6.37 -1.10 10.93
N GLY A 13 -5.69 -2.09 10.36
CA GLY A 13 -6.29 -3.40 10.07
C GLY A 13 -7.21 -3.46 8.85
N THR A 14 -7.34 -2.40 8.05
CA THR A 14 -8.16 -2.39 6.82
C THR A 14 -7.56 -3.22 5.68
N GLY A 15 -6.26 -3.60 5.79
CA GLY A 15 -5.57 -4.41 4.81
C GLY A 15 -4.74 -3.63 3.79
N LYS A 16 -4.27 -2.43 4.13
CA LYS A 16 -3.38 -1.64 3.25
C LYS A 16 -2.16 -2.43 2.78
N THR A 17 -1.39 -3.01 3.69
CA THR A 17 -0.21 -3.83 3.39
C THR A 17 -0.55 -4.98 2.43
N THR A 18 -1.68 -5.65 2.65
CA THR A 18 -2.19 -6.71 1.78
C THR A 18 -2.52 -6.18 0.38
N VAL A 19 -3.18 -5.02 0.30
CA VAL A 19 -3.49 -4.35 -0.97
C VAL A 19 -2.20 -3.94 -1.66
N THR A 20 -1.26 -3.31 -0.96
CA THR A 20 0.04 -2.89 -1.50
C THR A 20 0.80 -4.06 -2.09
N ALA A 21 0.95 -5.17 -1.35
CA ALA A 21 1.68 -6.35 -1.80
C ALA A 21 1.03 -7.01 -3.03
N ASN A 22 -0.28 -7.26 -2.98
CA ASN A 22 -1.00 -7.90 -4.09
C ASN A 22 -1.06 -7.01 -5.34
N LEU A 23 -1.27 -5.70 -5.18
CA LEU A 23 -1.28 -4.75 -6.30
C LEU A 23 0.12 -4.64 -6.93
N SER A 24 1.19 -4.62 -6.11
CA SER A 24 2.57 -4.61 -6.62
C SER A 24 2.85 -5.80 -7.50
N VAL A 25 2.49 -7.00 -7.05
CA VAL A 25 2.71 -8.23 -7.81
C VAL A 25 1.81 -8.29 -9.05
N ALA A 26 0.55 -7.87 -8.94
CA ALA A 26 -0.36 -7.84 -10.08
C ALA A 26 0.11 -6.87 -11.18
N LEU A 27 0.68 -5.72 -10.82
CA LEU A 27 1.29 -4.78 -11.77
C LEU A 27 2.61 -5.33 -12.35
N GLY A 28 3.44 -5.99 -11.52
CA GLY A 28 4.67 -6.67 -11.97
C GLY A 28 4.40 -7.73 -13.03
N ASP A 29 3.36 -8.55 -12.85
CA ASP A 29 2.91 -9.56 -13.82
C ASP A 29 2.46 -8.95 -15.16
N ARG A 30 2.08 -7.70 -15.15
CA ARG A 30 1.70 -6.93 -16.34
C ARG A 30 2.90 -6.22 -17.00
N GLY A 31 4.12 -6.52 -16.53
CA GLY A 31 5.38 -6.00 -17.05
C GLY A 31 5.74 -4.60 -16.54
N ARG A 32 5.08 -4.11 -15.48
CA ARG A 32 5.42 -2.82 -14.86
C ARG A 32 6.52 -3.00 -13.83
N LYS A 33 7.50 -2.11 -13.84
CA LYS A 33 8.54 -2.08 -12.81
C LYS A 33 8.01 -1.37 -11.57
N VAL A 34 7.81 -2.12 -10.50
CA VAL A 34 7.12 -1.66 -9.27
C VAL A 34 8.06 -1.65 -8.08
N LEU A 35 8.03 -0.56 -7.31
CA LEU A 35 8.63 -0.47 -5.99
C LEU A 35 7.53 -0.41 -4.93
N ALA A 36 7.49 -1.40 -4.06
CA ALA A 36 6.67 -1.39 -2.85
C ALA A 36 7.50 -0.79 -1.71
N VAL A 37 6.98 0.25 -1.06
CA VAL A 37 7.68 0.96 0.03
C VAL A 37 6.94 0.73 1.33
N ASP A 38 7.64 0.26 2.36
CA ASP A 38 7.10 0.19 3.71
C ASP A 38 7.18 1.56 4.38
N GLY A 39 6.09 2.32 4.30
CA GLY A 39 5.98 3.65 4.91
C GLY A 39 5.52 3.60 6.37
N ASP A 40 5.21 2.41 6.93
CA ASP A 40 4.92 2.26 8.36
C ASP A 40 6.23 2.14 9.15
N LEU A 41 6.80 3.29 9.50
CA LEU A 41 8.08 3.36 10.19
C LEU A 41 8.03 2.82 11.63
N THR A 42 6.87 2.45 12.14
CA THR A 42 6.72 1.95 13.51
C THR A 42 6.49 0.44 13.54
N MET A 43 5.74 -0.08 12.58
CA MET A 43 5.33 -1.50 12.52
C MET A 43 5.52 -2.06 11.11
N ALA A 44 6.74 -1.93 10.59
CA ALA A 44 7.11 -2.41 9.27
C ALA A 44 6.88 -3.93 9.12
N ASN A 45 6.20 -4.33 8.05
CA ASN A 45 5.91 -5.73 7.77
C ASN A 45 5.70 -6.06 6.28
N LEU A 46 5.80 -5.07 5.39
CA LEU A 46 5.55 -5.25 3.96
C LEU A 46 6.55 -6.21 3.31
N SER A 47 7.82 -6.17 3.72
CA SER A 47 8.87 -7.06 3.21
C SER A 47 8.54 -8.53 3.47
N LEU A 48 8.03 -8.85 4.67
CA LEU A 48 7.63 -10.20 5.04
C LEU A 48 6.48 -10.72 4.14
N VAL A 49 5.52 -9.86 3.82
CA VAL A 49 4.40 -10.20 2.92
C VAL A 49 4.86 -10.43 1.48
N LEU A 50 6.01 -9.85 1.10
CA LEU A 50 6.66 -10.01 -0.20
C LEU A 50 7.78 -11.06 -0.22
N GLY A 51 7.96 -11.80 0.88
CA GLY A 51 8.93 -12.87 0.99
C GLY A 51 10.38 -12.39 1.05
N VAL A 52 10.62 -11.18 1.58
CA VAL A 52 11.96 -10.65 1.85
C VAL A 52 12.16 -10.55 3.37
N ASP A 53 12.93 -11.50 3.89
CA ASP A 53 13.23 -11.60 5.32
C ASP A 53 14.60 -10.98 5.62
N ASP A 54 14.71 -10.37 6.80
CA ASP A 54 15.98 -9.88 7.40
C ASP A 54 16.85 -9.01 6.46
N PRO A 55 16.35 -7.85 5.99
CA PRO A 55 17.11 -6.96 5.12
C PRO A 55 18.25 -6.28 5.90
N ASP A 56 19.49 -6.30 5.36
CA ASP A 56 20.68 -5.68 5.97
C ASP A 56 20.59 -4.14 6.07
N VAL A 57 19.97 -3.50 5.08
CA VAL A 57 19.80 -2.05 4.99
C VAL A 57 18.32 -1.73 4.77
N THR A 58 17.78 -0.78 5.49
CA THR A 58 16.37 -0.48 5.49
C THR A 58 16.08 0.99 5.16
N LEU A 59 14.81 1.31 4.93
CA LEU A 59 14.37 2.71 4.80
C LEU A 59 14.75 3.54 6.03
N HIS A 60 14.80 2.95 7.23
CA HIS A 60 15.18 3.66 8.45
C HIS A 60 16.63 4.14 8.41
N ASP A 61 17.55 3.32 7.89
CA ASP A 61 18.97 3.69 7.73
C ASP A 61 19.13 4.86 6.74
N VAL A 62 18.34 4.82 5.67
CA VAL A 62 18.29 5.92 4.69
C VAL A 62 17.78 7.21 5.33
N LEU A 63 16.69 7.14 6.11
CA LEU A 63 16.10 8.29 6.78
C LEU A 63 16.98 8.83 7.92
N ALA A 64 17.77 7.97 8.54
CA ALA A 64 18.83 8.35 9.48
C ALA A 64 20.03 9.05 8.78
N GLY A 65 20.21 8.85 7.47
CA GLY A 65 21.34 9.32 6.70
C GLY A 65 22.58 8.40 6.83
N GLU A 66 22.36 7.17 7.22
CA GLU A 66 23.40 6.14 7.43
C GLU A 66 23.62 5.27 6.17
N ALA A 67 22.68 5.28 5.19
CA ALA A 67 22.77 4.53 3.94
C ALA A 67 22.20 5.30 2.74
N ASN A 68 22.58 4.88 1.50
CA ASN A 68 21.95 5.37 0.28
C ASN A 68 20.65 4.59 0.02
N VAL A 69 19.67 5.23 -0.60
CA VAL A 69 18.38 4.57 -0.86
C VAL A 69 18.49 3.39 -1.81
N GLU A 70 19.43 3.40 -2.74
CA GLU A 70 19.69 2.31 -3.67
C GLU A 70 20.12 1.03 -2.95
N ASP A 71 20.88 1.15 -1.86
CA ASP A 71 21.38 0.01 -1.07
C ASP A 71 20.27 -0.66 -0.24
N ALA A 72 19.15 0.07 -0.01
CA ALA A 72 17.99 -0.40 0.73
C ALA A 72 16.88 -1.00 -0.16
N ILE A 73 17.07 -1.08 -1.50
CA ILE A 73 16.08 -1.63 -2.42
C ILE A 73 16.41 -3.08 -2.74
N TYR A 74 15.50 -3.99 -2.41
CA TYR A 74 15.65 -5.42 -2.63
C TYR A 74 14.76 -5.91 -3.76
N MET A 75 15.29 -6.84 -4.57
CA MET A 75 14.48 -7.62 -5.50
C MET A 75 13.67 -8.64 -4.71
N THR A 76 12.40 -8.76 -5.02
CA THR A 76 11.56 -9.84 -4.49
C THR A 76 11.66 -11.09 -5.37
N GLN A 77 11.04 -12.20 -4.96
CA GLN A 77 10.90 -13.39 -5.80
C GLN A 77 9.90 -13.23 -6.96
N PHE A 78 9.23 -12.08 -7.08
CA PHE A 78 8.22 -11.79 -8.10
C PHE A 78 8.81 -10.89 -9.18
N ASP A 79 8.53 -11.23 -10.45
CA ASP A 79 9.05 -10.50 -11.60
C ASP A 79 8.68 -9.00 -11.55
N ASN A 80 9.66 -8.13 -11.80
CA ASN A 80 9.54 -6.67 -11.84
C ASN A 80 9.09 -6.01 -10.52
N VAL A 81 9.06 -6.73 -9.40
CA VAL A 81 8.65 -6.22 -8.08
C VAL A 81 9.86 -6.08 -7.17
N TYR A 82 10.05 -4.89 -6.65
CA TYR A 82 11.08 -4.52 -5.68
C TYR A 82 10.43 -4.05 -4.40
N VAL A 83 11.14 -4.14 -3.29
CA VAL A 83 10.70 -3.63 -1.99
C VAL A 83 11.76 -2.75 -1.36
N LEU A 84 11.31 -1.65 -0.75
CA LEU A 84 12.08 -0.81 0.16
C LEU A 84 11.54 -1.07 1.57
N PRO A 85 12.18 -1.96 2.34
CA PRO A 85 11.69 -2.43 3.64
C PRO A 85 11.90 -1.39 4.75
N GLY A 86 11.01 -1.40 5.74
CA GLY A 86 11.26 -0.75 7.02
C GLY A 86 12.00 -1.67 7.99
N ALA A 87 12.70 -1.09 8.98
CA ALA A 87 13.32 -1.84 10.07
C ALA A 87 12.27 -2.35 11.07
N VAL A 88 12.56 -3.49 11.69
CA VAL A 88 11.71 -4.10 12.72
C VAL A 88 12.21 -3.78 14.14
N ASP A 89 13.49 -3.41 14.28
CA ASP A 89 14.08 -3.13 15.57
C ASP A 89 13.93 -1.67 16.00
N TRP A 90 13.84 -1.47 17.30
CA TRP A 90 13.54 -0.18 17.91
C TRP A 90 14.67 0.86 17.78
N GLU A 91 15.92 0.43 17.64
CA GLU A 91 17.07 1.34 17.57
C GLU A 91 17.05 2.13 16.25
N HIS A 92 16.73 1.47 15.13
CA HIS A 92 16.58 2.11 13.82
C HIS A 92 15.34 3.04 13.77
N VAL A 93 14.23 2.61 14.38
CA VAL A 93 12.99 3.44 14.46
C VAL A 93 13.27 4.79 15.12
N LEU A 94 14.06 4.84 16.19
CA LEU A 94 14.35 6.07 16.91
C LEU A 94 15.25 7.06 16.14
N LYS A 95 16.06 6.58 15.21
CA LYS A 95 17.02 7.40 14.43
C LYS A 95 16.40 7.99 13.16
N ALA A 96 15.39 7.35 12.62
CA ALA A 96 14.78 7.74 11.35
C ALA A 96 14.05 9.08 11.48
N ASP A 97 14.29 9.98 10.52
CA ASP A 97 13.53 11.24 10.40
C ASP A 97 12.44 11.11 9.33
N PRO A 98 11.16 10.92 9.71
CA PRO A 98 10.07 10.74 8.77
C PRO A 98 9.93 11.88 7.75
N ARG A 99 10.37 13.11 8.09
CA ARG A 99 10.25 14.29 7.23
C ARG A 99 11.08 14.21 5.96
N LYS A 100 12.09 13.32 5.92
CA LYS A 100 12.93 13.08 4.74
C LYS A 100 12.27 12.15 3.72
N LEU A 101 11.25 11.39 4.13
CA LEU A 101 10.62 10.37 3.28
C LEU A 101 10.13 10.91 1.92
N PRO A 102 9.44 12.07 1.83
CA PRO A 102 8.99 12.59 0.54
C PRO A 102 10.14 12.86 -0.45
N GLU A 103 11.28 13.35 0.02
CA GLU A 103 12.44 13.62 -0.82
C GLU A 103 13.09 12.32 -1.30
N VAL A 104 13.26 11.34 -0.40
CA VAL A 104 13.77 10.00 -0.73
C VAL A 104 12.91 9.34 -1.80
N ILE A 105 11.59 9.29 -1.61
CA ILE A 105 10.67 8.66 -2.57
C ILE A 105 10.69 9.38 -3.92
N LYS A 106 10.71 10.71 -3.92
CA LYS A 106 10.76 11.51 -5.14
C LYS A 106 12.02 11.23 -5.98
N SER A 107 13.16 10.95 -5.34
CA SER A 107 14.42 10.64 -6.03
C SER A 107 14.36 9.33 -6.83
N LEU A 108 13.41 8.45 -6.52
CA LEU A 108 13.22 7.15 -7.16
C LEU A 108 12.21 7.17 -8.31
N LYS A 109 11.48 8.27 -8.51
CA LYS A 109 10.35 8.38 -9.44
C LYS A 109 10.65 7.91 -10.86
N ASP A 110 11.81 8.26 -11.39
CA ASP A 110 12.17 7.94 -12.78
C ASP A 110 12.76 6.52 -12.96
N LYS A 111 12.92 5.77 -11.84
CA LYS A 111 13.50 4.41 -11.85
C LYS A 111 12.44 3.31 -11.91
N PHE A 112 11.17 3.64 -11.62
CA PHE A 112 10.05 2.71 -11.55
C PHE A 112 8.83 3.25 -12.30
N ASP A 113 7.99 2.34 -12.83
CA ASP A 113 6.71 2.72 -13.42
C ASP A 113 5.69 3.07 -12.34
N PHE A 114 5.72 2.31 -11.22
CA PHE A 114 4.90 2.54 -10.04
C PHE A 114 5.74 2.48 -8.78
N ILE A 115 5.49 3.42 -7.86
CA ILE A 115 5.96 3.37 -6.47
C ILE A 115 4.70 3.33 -5.61
N LEU A 116 4.49 2.23 -4.90
CA LEU A 116 3.34 2.03 -3.99
C LEU A 116 3.81 2.15 -2.55
N ILE A 117 3.28 3.12 -1.81
CA ILE A 117 3.70 3.39 -0.43
C ILE A 117 2.63 2.82 0.51
N ASP A 118 2.97 1.79 1.28
CA ASP A 118 2.13 1.28 2.38
C ASP A 118 2.20 2.25 3.55
N CYS A 119 1.16 3.05 3.75
CA CYS A 119 1.15 4.08 4.77
C CYS A 119 0.63 3.54 6.10
N PRO A 120 1.13 3.99 7.26
CA PRO A 120 0.50 3.71 8.54
C PRO A 120 -0.90 4.32 8.62
N ALA A 121 -1.70 3.86 9.58
CA ALA A 121 -3.02 4.42 9.83
C ALA A 121 -2.94 5.70 10.69
N GLY A 122 -3.92 6.58 10.53
CA GLY A 122 -4.01 7.80 11.34
C GLY A 122 -3.46 9.03 10.65
N LEU A 123 -3.24 10.11 11.43
CA LEU A 123 -2.79 11.43 10.92
C LEU A 123 -1.61 11.96 11.74
N GLN A 124 -0.81 11.07 12.32
CA GLN A 124 0.42 11.44 13.03
C GLN A 124 1.51 11.82 12.04
N LEU A 125 2.64 12.34 12.53
CA LEU A 125 3.70 12.89 11.67
C LEU A 125 4.26 11.85 10.67
N ASP A 126 4.52 10.64 11.12
CA ASP A 126 4.99 9.51 10.30
C ASP A 126 3.96 9.15 9.23
N ALA A 127 2.69 9.00 9.62
CA ALA A 127 1.59 8.71 8.71
C ALA A 127 1.43 9.82 7.65
N MET A 128 1.44 11.08 8.09
CA MET A 128 1.33 12.21 7.16
C MET A 128 2.53 12.29 6.23
N SER A 129 3.75 12.02 6.72
CA SER A 129 4.95 11.98 5.88
C SER A 129 4.85 10.90 4.81
N ALA A 130 4.45 9.69 5.17
CA ALA A 130 4.25 8.58 4.22
C ALA A 130 3.15 8.92 3.20
N MET A 131 2.00 9.42 3.66
CA MET A 131 0.88 9.79 2.79
C MET A 131 1.25 10.90 1.81
N LEU A 132 1.96 11.94 2.26
CA LEU A 132 2.36 13.09 1.45
C LEU A 132 3.60 12.82 0.58
N SER A 133 4.22 11.66 0.70
CA SER A 133 5.26 11.20 -0.21
C SER A 133 4.70 10.78 -1.57
N GLY A 134 3.41 10.46 -1.64
CA GLY A 134 2.70 10.21 -2.89
C GLY A 134 2.26 11.48 -3.61
N GLU A 135 2.01 11.35 -4.90
CA GLU A 135 1.33 12.36 -5.72
C GLU A 135 -0.16 12.03 -5.84
N GLU A 136 -0.47 10.75 -5.69
CA GLU A 136 -1.80 10.17 -5.77
C GLU A 136 -2.07 9.34 -4.52
N ALA A 137 -3.34 9.13 -4.18
CA ALA A 137 -3.74 8.27 -3.08
C ALA A 137 -4.82 7.28 -3.50
N LEU A 138 -4.63 6.01 -3.12
CA LEU A 138 -5.63 4.96 -3.18
C LEU A 138 -6.13 4.70 -1.76
N LEU A 139 -7.42 4.91 -1.54
CA LEU A 139 -8.05 4.72 -0.23
C LEU A 139 -8.41 3.24 -0.04
N VAL A 140 -8.15 2.69 1.15
CA VAL A 140 -8.51 1.30 1.51
C VAL A 140 -9.42 1.33 2.73
N THR A 141 -10.59 0.72 2.63
CA THR A 141 -11.58 0.66 3.70
C THR A 141 -12.27 -0.70 3.78
N ASN A 142 -12.91 -0.99 4.90
CA ASN A 142 -13.77 -2.16 5.08
C ASN A 142 -15.25 -1.75 4.98
N PRO A 143 -16.19 -2.68 4.74
CA PRO A 143 -17.61 -2.41 4.55
C PRO A 143 -18.36 -2.11 5.87
N GLU A 144 -17.76 -1.25 6.71
CA GLU A 144 -18.29 -0.80 7.99
C GLU A 144 -18.38 0.73 7.99
N ILE A 145 -19.51 1.30 8.45
CA ILE A 145 -19.74 2.75 8.42
C ILE A 145 -18.62 3.54 9.09
N SER A 146 -18.09 3.04 10.20
CA SER A 146 -16.99 3.70 10.92
C SER A 146 -15.67 3.68 10.13
N CYS A 147 -15.40 2.60 9.36
CA CYS A 147 -14.21 2.52 8.50
C CYS A 147 -14.35 3.46 7.30
N LEU A 148 -15.52 3.45 6.66
CA LEU A 148 -15.83 4.34 5.53
C LEU A 148 -15.68 5.81 5.92
N THR A 149 -16.35 6.25 7.00
CA THR A 149 -16.33 7.66 7.43
C THR A 149 -14.92 8.13 7.84
N ASP A 150 -14.13 7.29 8.52
CA ASP A 150 -12.78 7.66 8.90
C ASP A 150 -11.85 7.71 7.68
N THR A 151 -12.01 6.80 6.72
CA THR A 151 -11.24 6.81 5.46
C THR A 151 -11.62 8.00 4.57
N MET A 152 -12.90 8.35 4.49
CA MET A 152 -13.38 9.55 3.80
C MET A 152 -12.71 10.81 4.38
N LYS A 153 -12.66 10.95 5.71
CA LYS A 153 -11.97 12.09 6.35
C LYS A 153 -10.51 12.20 5.95
N VAL A 154 -9.78 11.07 5.92
CA VAL A 154 -8.39 11.04 5.44
C VAL A 154 -8.32 11.51 3.98
N GLY A 155 -9.19 11.00 3.11
CA GLY A 155 -9.28 11.43 1.71
C GLY A 155 -9.47 12.94 1.55
N ILE A 156 -10.36 13.55 2.36
CA ILE A 156 -10.57 15.01 2.39
C ILE A 156 -9.30 15.76 2.80
N VAL A 157 -8.57 15.27 3.81
CA VAL A 157 -7.32 15.90 4.26
C VAL A 157 -6.27 15.85 3.15
N LEU A 158 -6.08 14.69 2.52
CA LEU A 158 -5.10 14.51 1.45
C LEU A 158 -5.44 15.33 0.20
N LYS A 159 -6.71 15.41 -0.18
CA LYS A 159 -7.17 16.28 -1.27
C LYS A 159 -6.87 17.75 -1.00
N LYS A 160 -7.06 18.22 0.25
CA LYS A 160 -6.70 19.57 0.67
C LYS A 160 -5.18 19.79 0.67
N ALA A 161 -4.40 18.76 0.91
CA ALA A 161 -2.94 18.79 0.83
C ALA A 161 -2.41 18.71 -0.61
N GLY A 162 -3.27 18.54 -1.62
CA GLY A 162 -2.92 18.58 -3.03
C GLY A 162 -2.74 17.21 -3.70
N LEU A 163 -3.02 16.09 -3.01
CA LEU A 163 -2.95 14.76 -3.62
C LEU A 163 -4.19 14.50 -4.49
N ALA A 164 -4.00 13.84 -5.62
CA ALA A 164 -5.07 13.30 -6.43
C ALA A 164 -5.62 12.02 -5.78
N ILE A 165 -6.91 11.98 -5.45
CA ILE A 165 -7.55 10.77 -4.94
C ILE A 165 -8.04 9.95 -6.13
N LEU A 166 -7.43 8.78 -6.36
CA LEU A 166 -7.78 7.86 -7.45
C LEU A 166 -9.16 7.24 -7.28
N GLY A 167 -9.51 6.93 -6.05
CA GLY A 167 -10.72 6.23 -5.65
C GLY A 167 -10.46 5.38 -4.42
N PHE A 168 -11.32 4.38 -4.19
CA PHE A 168 -11.15 3.49 -3.04
C PHE A 168 -11.31 2.01 -3.38
N VAL A 169 -10.76 1.18 -2.51
CA VAL A 169 -10.91 -0.28 -2.46
C VAL A 169 -11.79 -0.63 -1.26
N LEU A 170 -12.89 -1.33 -1.51
CA LEU A 170 -13.72 -1.92 -0.47
C LEU A 170 -13.19 -3.33 -0.17
N ASN A 171 -12.40 -3.44 0.89
CA ASN A 171 -11.70 -4.67 1.25
C ASN A 171 -12.48 -5.53 2.25
N ARG A 172 -12.26 -6.85 2.24
CA ARG A 172 -12.91 -7.85 3.12
C ARG A 172 -14.42 -7.90 3.01
N TYR A 173 -14.95 -7.63 1.84
CA TYR A 173 -16.40 -7.69 1.59
C TYR A 173 -16.93 -9.12 1.65
N GLY A 174 -18.09 -9.30 2.26
CA GLY A 174 -18.74 -10.61 2.45
C GLY A 174 -18.30 -11.34 3.72
N ARG A 175 -17.64 -10.63 4.65
CA ARG A 175 -17.30 -11.15 5.98
C ARG A 175 -18.50 -11.20 6.91
N SER A 176 -19.49 -10.34 6.70
CA SER A 176 -20.68 -10.21 7.54
C SER A 176 -21.92 -9.92 6.70
N ASP A 177 -23.07 -10.43 7.12
CA ASP A 177 -24.38 -10.07 6.54
C ASP A 177 -24.76 -8.59 6.79
N ARG A 178 -23.97 -7.87 7.58
CA ARG A 178 -24.12 -6.44 7.90
C ARG A 178 -23.16 -5.56 7.12
N ASP A 179 -22.42 -6.12 6.18
CA ASP A 179 -21.53 -5.36 5.32
C ASP A 179 -22.32 -4.33 4.51
N ILE A 180 -21.80 -3.10 4.46
CA ILE A 180 -22.38 -2.04 3.66
C ILE A 180 -22.21 -2.40 2.18
N PRO A 181 -23.29 -2.40 1.38
CA PRO A 181 -23.20 -2.70 -0.05
C PRO A 181 -22.24 -1.74 -0.78
N PRO A 182 -21.58 -2.21 -1.86
CA PRO A 182 -20.63 -1.40 -2.64
C PRO A 182 -21.18 -0.06 -3.09
N GLU A 183 -22.42 -0.02 -3.58
CA GLU A 183 -23.09 1.19 -4.06
C GLU A 183 -23.28 2.21 -2.92
N ALA A 184 -23.73 1.74 -1.74
CA ALA A 184 -23.88 2.60 -0.57
C ALA A 184 -22.52 3.05 0.01
N ALA A 185 -21.48 2.23 -0.13
CA ALA A 185 -20.11 2.61 0.26
C ALA A 185 -19.58 3.73 -0.67
N GLU A 186 -19.87 3.68 -1.96
CA GLU A 186 -19.49 4.71 -2.93
C GLU A 186 -20.17 6.04 -2.63
N ASP A 187 -21.48 6.03 -2.29
CA ASP A 187 -22.21 7.21 -1.86
C ASP A 187 -21.59 7.87 -0.61
N VAL A 188 -21.12 7.07 0.35
CA VAL A 188 -20.46 7.58 1.57
C VAL A 188 -19.07 8.15 1.27
N MET A 189 -18.31 7.49 0.40
CA MET A 189 -16.91 7.84 0.13
C MET A 189 -16.78 9.06 -0.80
N GLU A 190 -17.79 9.37 -1.61
CA GLU A 190 -17.79 10.48 -2.59
C GLU A 190 -16.61 10.44 -3.59
N VAL A 191 -16.03 9.26 -3.80
CA VAL A 191 -14.97 9.00 -4.76
C VAL A 191 -15.20 7.63 -5.41
N PRO A 192 -14.68 7.37 -6.63
CA PRO A 192 -14.95 6.13 -7.36
C PRO A 192 -14.55 4.86 -6.60
N LEU A 193 -15.40 3.84 -6.62
CA LEU A 193 -15.07 2.49 -6.17
C LEU A 193 -14.26 1.77 -7.27
N LEU A 194 -12.98 1.51 -7.02
CA LEU A 194 -12.10 0.87 -8.01
C LEU A 194 -12.14 -0.66 -7.94
N ALA A 195 -12.31 -1.21 -6.73
CA ALA A 195 -12.42 -2.66 -6.57
C ALA A 195 -13.14 -3.04 -5.28
N VAL A 196 -13.83 -4.18 -5.33
CA VAL A 196 -14.34 -4.90 -4.16
C VAL A 196 -13.49 -6.15 -3.99
N ILE A 197 -12.72 -6.21 -2.91
CA ILE A 197 -11.92 -7.39 -2.55
C ILE A 197 -12.72 -8.23 -1.56
N PRO A 198 -13.13 -9.43 -1.93
CA PRO A 198 -13.91 -10.29 -1.03
C PRO A 198 -13.05 -10.78 0.14
N GLU A 199 -13.68 -11.11 1.27
CA GLU A 199 -13.03 -11.92 2.29
C GLU A 199 -12.70 -13.29 1.68
N ASP A 200 -11.41 -13.63 1.61
CA ASP A 200 -10.93 -14.83 0.94
C ASP A 200 -9.78 -15.46 1.76
N PRO A 201 -9.92 -16.72 2.20
CA PRO A 201 -8.86 -17.41 2.95
C PRO A 201 -7.51 -17.43 2.24
N ALA A 202 -7.50 -17.49 0.90
CA ALA A 202 -6.27 -17.48 0.12
C ALA A 202 -5.41 -16.23 0.33
N ILE A 203 -6.03 -15.08 0.64
CA ILE A 203 -5.31 -13.84 0.96
C ILE A 203 -4.53 -14.02 2.26
N ARG A 204 -5.17 -14.56 3.30
CA ARG A 204 -4.55 -14.76 4.61
C ARG A 204 -3.47 -15.85 4.54
N GLU A 205 -3.77 -16.96 3.90
CA GLU A 205 -2.84 -18.09 3.73
C GLU A 205 -1.58 -17.63 2.99
N GLY A 206 -1.74 -16.93 1.86
CA GLY A 206 -0.62 -16.39 1.09
C GLY A 206 0.21 -15.37 1.88
N THR A 207 -0.44 -14.51 2.67
CA THR A 207 0.29 -13.56 3.53
C THR A 207 1.18 -14.27 4.55
N LEU A 208 0.74 -15.39 5.13
CA LEU A 208 1.52 -16.17 6.09
C LEU A 208 2.75 -16.85 5.44
N GLU A 209 2.67 -17.16 4.17
CA GLU A 209 3.76 -17.78 3.40
C GLU A 209 4.68 -16.75 2.70
N GLY A 210 4.45 -15.44 2.90
CA GLY A 210 5.19 -14.39 2.17
C GLY A 210 4.91 -14.40 0.66
N ILE A 211 3.74 -14.89 0.25
CA ILE A 211 3.33 -15.02 -1.16
C ILE A 211 1.97 -14.34 -1.34
N PRO A 212 1.88 -13.16 -1.96
CA PRO A 212 0.62 -12.50 -2.24
C PRO A 212 -0.39 -13.40 -2.97
N ALA A 213 -1.68 -13.27 -2.65
CA ALA A 213 -2.74 -14.15 -3.13
C ALA A 213 -2.77 -14.30 -4.66
N VAL A 214 -2.37 -13.26 -5.39
CA VAL A 214 -2.27 -13.27 -6.87
C VAL A 214 -1.28 -14.32 -7.40
N LYS A 215 -0.31 -14.74 -6.58
CA LYS A 215 0.63 -15.85 -6.87
C LYS A 215 0.32 -17.11 -6.09
N TYR A 216 -0.11 -16.96 -4.84
CA TYR A 216 -0.40 -18.12 -3.97
C TYR A 216 -1.57 -18.95 -4.50
N LYS A 217 -2.66 -18.29 -4.91
CA LYS A 217 -3.85 -18.95 -5.46
C LYS A 217 -4.53 -18.08 -6.52
N PRO A 218 -3.97 -17.99 -7.73
CA PRO A 218 -4.40 -17.07 -8.79
C PRO A 218 -5.89 -17.19 -9.16
N GLU A 219 -6.45 -18.39 -9.02
CA GLU A 219 -7.87 -18.65 -9.33
C GLU A 219 -8.85 -18.21 -8.24
N SER A 220 -8.36 -17.81 -7.06
CA SER A 220 -9.21 -17.34 -5.96
C SER A 220 -9.94 -16.05 -6.31
N LYS A 221 -11.06 -15.79 -5.63
CA LYS A 221 -11.85 -14.58 -5.87
C LYS A 221 -11.06 -13.32 -5.47
N GLY A 222 -10.32 -13.40 -4.38
CA GLY A 222 -9.47 -12.31 -3.90
C GLY A 222 -8.34 -11.99 -4.88
N ALA A 223 -7.63 -13.01 -5.38
CA ALA A 223 -6.57 -12.83 -6.38
C ALA A 223 -7.09 -12.15 -7.64
N LYS A 224 -8.21 -12.64 -8.19
CA LYS A 224 -8.85 -12.04 -9.38
C LYS A 224 -9.27 -10.59 -9.16
N ALA A 225 -9.71 -10.25 -7.95
CA ALA A 225 -10.08 -8.88 -7.61
C ALA A 225 -8.86 -7.94 -7.59
N PHE A 226 -7.71 -8.38 -7.11
CA PHE A 226 -6.46 -7.60 -7.17
C PHE A 226 -5.94 -7.43 -8.60
N VAL A 227 -6.05 -8.46 -9.45
CA VAL A 227 -5.71 -8.32 -10.88
C VAL A 227 -6.58 -7.25 -11.55
N LYS A 228 -7.89 -7.25 -11.28
CA LYS A 228 -8.80 -6.19 -11.78
C LYS A 228 -8.43 -4.81 -11.24
N LEU A 229 -8.06 -4.70 -9.96
CA LEU A 229 -7.60 -3.45 -9.39
C LEU A 229 -6.37 -2.91 -10.14
N ALA A 230 -5.39 -3.76 -10.46
CA ALA A 230 -4.23 -3.37 -11.25
C ALA A 230 -4.63 -2.84 -12.64
N GLU A 231 -5.58 -3.48 -13.30
CA GLU A 231 -6.13 -3.02 -14.59
C GLU A 231 -6.80 -1.65 -14.48
N GLU A 232 -7.59 -1.41 -13.43
CA GLU A 232 -8.22 -0.10 -13.22
C GLU A 232 -7.19 1.00 -12.93
N ILE A 233 -6.17 0.72 -12.10
CA ILE A 233 -5.08 1.66 -11.81
C ILE A 233 -4.32 2.04 -13.09
N GLU A 234 -4.07 1.10 -14.01
CA GLU A 234 -3.42 1.40 -15.29
C GLU A 234 -4.29 2.25 -16.21
N LYS A 235 -5.62 2.07 -16.21
CA LYS A 235 -6.53 2.88 -17.05
C LYS A 235 -6.63 4.34 -16.61
N LEU A 236 -6.32 4.62 -15.34
CA LEU A 236 -6.30 5.98 -14.79
C LEU A 236 -4.98 6.72 -15.08
N ALA A 237 -4.07 6.10 -15.84
CA ALA A 237 -2.75 6.63 -16.17
C ALA A 237 -2.79 7.61 -17.36
#